data_395232c260a0a362399163f368b2c8bd
#
_entry.id   395232c260a0a362399163f368b2c8bd
#
_cell.length_a   1.000
_cell.length_b   1.000
_cell.length_c   1.000
_cell.angle_alpha   90.00
_cell.angle_beta   90.00
_cell.angle_gamma   90.00
#
_symmetry.space_group_name_H-M   'P 1'
#
loop_
_entity.id
_entity.type
_entity.pdbx_description
1 polymer ?
#
loop_
_entity_poly.entity_id
_entity_poly.type
_entity_poly.pdbx_seq_one_letter_code
_entity_poly.pdbx_strand_id
1 'polypeptide(L)'
;MPPKVRFTREKIEETAYLMAKERGLDAVAAREVAKAMHMTVTPIFTYFSGMEELKRTVRDRVRREFREYLQESAEYTPAFLEFCMRWIRYAAENPNLYRLLMHTGGGICQMDELLELFPEIVEPIEKEISDLFVLSPEEAHTLLRHMMIYAHGVADFYLCGGSPIPEEKIPDAMSEVCLAMAARIKILNGTAEMDAVKTMLSYDGLKPKKN
;
A
#
# COMPACT_ATOMS: atom_id res chain seq x y z
N MET A 1 -27.54 24.88 -31.86
CA MET A 1 -26.49 23.87 -31.97
C MET A 1 -26.32 23.24 -30.60
N PRO A 2 -26.49 21.93 -30.43
CA PRO A 2 -26.16 21.31 -29.16
C PRO A 2 -24.65 21.49 -28.89
N PRO A 3 -24.23 21.70 -27.65
CA PRO A 3 -22.81 21.86 -27.33
C PRO A 3 -22.07 20.60 -27.75
N LYS A 4 -21.02 20.77 -28.57
CA LYS A 4 -20.09 19.66 -28.91
C LYS A 4 -19.55 19.11 -27.60
N VAL A 5 -19.84 17.85 -27.30
CA VAL A 5 -19.22 17.11 -26.20
C VAL A 5 -17.72 17.18 -26.43
N ARG A 6 -17.03 18.03 -25.68
CA ARG A 6 -15.59 18.23 -25.81
C ARG A 6 -14.92 17.12 -25.06
N PHE A 7 -14.40 16.12 -25.75
CA PHE A 7 -13.55 15.10 -25.17
C PHE A 7 -12.22 15.76 -24.81
N THR A 8 -11.90 15.77 -23.52
CA THR A 8 -10.64 16.34 -23.02
C THR A 8 -9.73 15.21 -22.55
N ARG A 9 -8.42 15.50 -22.44
CA ARG A 9 -7.41 14.58 -21.91
C ARG A 9 -7.84 14.06 -20.54
N GLU A 10 -8.27 14.97 -19.65
CA GLU A 10 -8.65 14.66 -18.28
C GLU A 10 -9.86 13.72 -18.20
N LYS A 11 -10.84 13.88 -19.09
CA LYS A 11 -12.01 12.99 -19.14
C LYS A 11 -11.64 11.59 -19.62
N ILE A 12 -10.68 11.48 -20.54
CA ILE A 12 -10.18 10.17 -21.00
C ILE A 12 -9.40 9.50 -19.86
N GLU A 13 -8.53 10.23 -19.17
CA GLU A 13 -7.79 9.75 -18.01
C GLU A 13 -8.72 9.30 -16.87
N GLU A 14 -9.74 10.10 -16.55
CA GLU A 14 -10.76 9.75 -15.54
C GLU A 14 -11.49 8.46 -15.89
N THR A 15 -11.95 8.36 -17.15
CA THR A 15 -12.63 7.14 -17.61
C THR A 15 -11.73 5.93 -17.54
N ALA A 16 -10.47 6.06 -17.96
CA ALA A 16 -9.50 4.98 -17.90
C ALA A 16 -9.19 4.56 -16.46
N TYR A 17 -9.07 5.53 -15.53
CA TYR A 17 -8.89 5.29 -14.11
C TYR A 17 -10.08 4.53 -13.50
N LEU A 18 -11.31 4.97 -13.73
CA LEU A 18 -12.50 4.29 -13.23
C LEU A 18 -12.62 2.86 -13.78
N MET A 19 -12.30 2.65 -15.05
CA MET A 19 -12.24 1.31 -15.63
C MET A 19 -11.18 0.44 -14.98
N ALA A 20 -10.00 0.99 -14.71
CA ALA A 20 -8.94 0.28 -14.00
C ALA A 20 -9.34 -0.08 -12.57
N LYS A 21 -10.03 0.82 -11.87
CA LYS A 21 -10.55 0.60 -10.52
C LYS A 21 -11.58 -0.53 -10.49
N GLU A 22 -12.52 -0.56 -11.42
CA GLU A 22 -13.59 -1.55 -11.44
C GLU A 22 -13.14 -2.92 -11.99
N ARG A 23 -12.33 -2.94 -13.05
CA ARG A 23 -12.06 -4.14 -13.85
C ARG A 23 -10.59 -4.47 -14.05
N GLY A 24 -9.69 -3.70 -13.44
CA GLY A 24 -8.24 -3.82 -13.60
C GLY A 24 -7.71 -3.12 -14.87
N LEU A 25 -6.39 -2.94 -14.91
CA LEU A 25 -5.71 -2.18 -15.99
C LEU A 25 -5.84 -2.83 -17.36
N ASP A 26 -6.01 -4.14 -17.45
CA ASP A 26 -6.16 -4.87 -18.71
C ASP A 26 -7.47 -4.50 -19.43
N ALA A 27 -8.49 -4.07 -18.69
CA ALA A 27 -9.73 -3.57 -19.25
C ALA A 27 -9.56 -2.21 -19.95
N VAL A 28 -8.46 -1.47 -19.68
CA VAL A 28 -8.18 -0.17 -20.29
C VAL A 28 -7.62 -0.37 -21.71
N ALA A 29 -8.52 -0.62 -22.64
CA ALA A 29 -8.25 -0.73 -24.07
C ALA A 29 -8.94 0.41 -24.84
N ALA A 30 -8.34 0.86 -25.97
CA ALA A 30 -8.84 2.01 -26.71
C ALA A 30 -10.33 1.90 -27.10
N ARG A 31 -10.76 0.72 -27.53
CA ARG A 31 -12.17 0.48 -27.89
C ARG A 31 -13.09 0.55 -26.68
N GLU A 32 -12.66 0.03 -25.56
CA GLU A 32 -13.48 0.02 -24.32
C GLU A 32 -13.60 1.43 -23.73
N VAL A 33 -12.51 2.21 -23.70
CA VAL A 33 -12.52 3.62 -23.28
C VAL A 33 -13.43 4.44 -24.21
N ALA A 34 -13.26 4.28 -25.52
CA ALA A 34 -14.10 4.98 -26.51
C ALA A 34 -15.57 4.63 -26.35
N LYS A 35 -15.90 3.35 -26.13
CA LYS A 35 -17.26 2.87 -25.88
C LYS A 35 -17.86 3.48 -24.59
N ALA A 36 -17.10 3.48 -23.50
CA ALA A 36 -17.53 4.07 -22.22
C ALA A 36 -17.83 5.57 -22.34
N MET A 37 -17.09 6.28 -23.22
CA MET A 37 -17.26 7.70 -23.45
C MET A 37 -18.20 8.04 -24.63
N HIS A 38 -18.82 7.06 -25.26
CA HIS A 38 -19.67 7.23 -26.45
C HIS A 38 -18.97 8.03 -27.58
N MET A 39 -17.70 7.70 -27.86
CA MET A 39 -16.89 8.37 -28.88
C MET A 39 -16.17 7.35 -29.78
N THR A 40 -15.52 7.84 -30.84
CA THR A 40 -14.57 7.04 -31.62
C THR A 40 -13.22 6.96 -30.90
N VAL A 41 -12.32 6.08 -31.35
CA VAL A 41 -10.97 5.94 -30.74
C VAL A 41 -10.03 7.12 -31.07
N THR A 42 -10.34 7.89 -32.13
CA THR A 42 -9.48 8.97 -32.62
C THR A 42 -9.12 10.02 -31.57
N PRO A 43 -10.07 10.52 -30.72
CA PRO A 43 -9.73 11.46 -29.68
C PRO A 43 -8.70 10.95 -28.67
N ILE A 44 -8.67 9.64 -28.37
CA ILE A 44 -7.67 9.05 -27.47
C ILE A 44 -6.27 9.29 -28.04
N PHE A 45 -6.06 8.94 -29.32
CA PHE A 45 -4.76 9.08 -29.97
C PHE A 45 -4.42 10.52 -30.37
N THR A 46 -5.33 11.47 -30.21
CA THR A 46 -5.06 12.91 -30.29
C THR A 46 -4.32 13.41 -29.05
N TYR A 47 -4.65 12.86 -27.87
CA TYR A 47 -4.09 13.28 -26.58
C TYR A 47 -2.97 12.39 -26.07
N PHE A 48 -2.91 11.13 -26.50
CA PHE A 48 -1.94 10.13 -26.05
C PHE A 48 -1.24 9.51 -27.26
N SER A 49 0.08 9.35 -27.17
CA SER A 49 0.89 8.71 -28.21
C SER A 49 0.56 7.22 -28.39
N GLY A 50 -0.12 6.62 -27.41
CA GLY A 50 -0.54 5.23 -27.40
C GLY A 50 -1.20 4.83 -26.10
N MET A 51 -1.71 3.60 -26.04
CA MET A 51 -2.36 3.08 -24.85
C MET A 51 -1.42 2.95 -23.64
N GLU A 52 -0.13 2.74 -23.89
CA GLU A 52 0.86 2.66 -22.81
C GLU A 52 1.07 4.01 -22.11
N GLU A 53 0.98 5.11 -22.84
CA GLU A 53 0.98 6.45 -22.22
C GLU A 53 -0.24 6.63 -21.33
N LEU A 54 -1.45 6.31 -21.82
CA LEU A 54 -2.67 6.40 -21.02
C LEU A 54 -2.61 5.48 -19.78
N LYS A 55 -2.15 4.24 -19.92
CA LYS A 55 -1.99 3.32 -18.81
C LYS A 55 -0.95 3.81 -17.79
N ARG A 56 0.11 4.47 -18.24
CA ARG A 56 1.11 5.09 -17.38
C ARG A 56 0.50 6.22 -16.56
N THR A 57 -0.29 7.13 -17.17
CA THR A 57 -0.97 8.20 -16.41
C THR A 57 -1.92 7.64 -15.35
N VAL A 58 -2.61 6.52 -15.63
CA VAL A 58 -3.43 5.82 -14.64
C VAL A 58 -2.57 5.29 -13.49
N ARG A 59 -1.44 4.63 -13.77
CA ARG A 59 -0.52 4.13 -12.73
C ARG A 59 0.02 5.26 -11.86
N ASP A 60 0.43 6.37 -12.47
CA ASP A 60 0.98 7.53 -11.75
C ASP A 60 -0.08 8.19 -10.86
N ARG A 61 -1.33 8.24 -11.32
CA ARG A 61 -2.46 8.69 -10.49
C ARG A 61 -2.68 7.76 -9.30
N VAL A 62 -2.74 6.46 -9.52
CA VAL A 62 -2.94 5.47 -8.45
C VAL A 62 -1.82 5.54 -7.40
N ARG A 63 -0.55 5.70 -7.83
CA ARG A 63 0.57 5.89 -6.89
C ARG A 63 0.42 7.14 -6.03
N ARG A 64 -0.02 8.25 -6.63
CA ARG A 64 -0.25 9.50 -5.90
C ARG A 64 -1.39 9.35 -4.89
N GLU A 65 -2.54 8.80 -5.31
CA GLU A 65 -3.70 8.58 -4.43
C GLU A 65 -3.35 7.59 -3.29
N PHE A 66 -2.57 6.56 -3.56
CA PHE A 66 -2.11 5.63 -2.54
C PHE A 66 -1.19 6.31 -1.51
N ARG A 67 -0.28 7.18 -1.97
CA ARG A 67 0.57 7.99 -1.08
C ARG A 67 -0.28 8.90 -0.18
N GLU A 68 -1.25 9.61 -0.76
CA GLU A 68 -2.18 10.46 -0.01
C GLU A 68 -2.97 9.66 1.02
N TYR A 69 -3.48 8.50 0.64
CA TYR A 69 -4.19 7.57 1.53
C TYR A 69 -3.32 7.10 2.71
N LEU A 70 -2.04 6.82 2.49
CA LEU A 70 -1.12 6.43 3.56
C LEU A 70 -0.84 7.58 4.56
N GLN A 71 -1.04 8.83 4.15
CA GLN A 71 -0.79 10.03 4.96
C GLN A 71 -2.04 10.56 5.70
N GLU A 72 -3.22 9.98 5.49
CA GLU A 72 -4.44 10.42 6.20
C GLU A 72 -4.31 10.24 7.72
N SER A 73 -5.28 10.77 8.48
CA SER A 73 -5.27 10.71 9.95
C SER A 73 -5.25 9.27 10.48
N ALA A 74 -4.43 9.03 11.50
CA ALA A 74 -4.22 7.72 12.07
C ALA A 74 -5.42 7.21 12.90
N GLU A 75 -5.80 5.94 12.71
CA GLU A 75 -6.78 5.21 13.54
C GLU A 75 -6.10 4.35 14.61
N TYR A 76 -4.83 4.01 14.41
CA TYR A 76 -4.05 3.15 15.30
C TYR A 76 -2.82 3.86 15.82
N THR A 77 -2.37 3.48 16.98
CA THR A 77 -1.09 3.86 17.57
C THR A 77 -0.34 2.56 17.93
N PRO A 78 0.93 2.42 17.64
CA PRO A 78 1.87 3.39 17.06
C PRO A 78 1.73 3.55 15.53
N ALA A 79 2.38 4.57 14.95
CA ALA A 79 2.24 4.94 13.54
C ALA A 79 2.67 3.83 12.57
N PHE A 80 3.67 3.00 12.93
CA PHE A 80 4.05 1.87 12.07
C PHE A 80 2.95 0.81 11.96
N LEU A 81 2.14 0.60 13.00
CA LEU A 81 0.99 -0.31 12.96
C LEU A 81 -0.09 0.28 12.05
N GLU A 82 -0.36 1.58 12.17
CA GLU A 82 -1.28 2.28 11.29
C GLU A 82 -0.85 2.15 9.82
N PHE A 83 0.42 2.33 9.52
CA PHE A 83 0.97 2.18 8.16
C PHE A 83 0.69 0.78 7.59
N CYS A 84 0.97 -0.28 8.38
CA CYS A 84 0.68 -1.66 7.99
C CYS A 84 -0.82 -1.90 7.79
N MET A 85 -1.65 -1.39 8.70
CA MET A 85 -3.10 -1.56 8.62
C MET A 85 -3.72 -0.82 7.44
N ARG A 86 -3.24 0.39 7.10
CA ARG A 86 -3.66 1.12 5.90
C ARG A 86 -3.29 0.38 4.63
N TRP A 87 -2.11 -0.20 4.59
CA TRP A 87 -1.66 -1.02 3.47
C TRP A 87 -2.62 -2.17 3.19
N ILE A 88 -2.99 -2.92 4.25
CA ILE A 88 -3.93 -4.04 4.17
C ILE A 88 -5.32 -3.55 3.78
N ARG A 89 -5.81 -2.48 4.40
CA ARG A 89 -7.13 -1.90 4.13
C ARG A 89 -7.26 -1.41 2.69
N TYR A 90 -6.23 -0.76 2.16
CA TYR A 90 -6.24 -0.33 0.76
C TYR A 90 -6.42 -1.50 -0.21
N ALA A 91 -5.77 -2.63 0.05
CA ALA A 91 -5.93 -3.84 -0.75
C ALA A 91 -7.35 -4.41 -0.66
N ALA A 92 -7.97 -4.39 0.52
CA ALA A 92 -9.34 -4.84 0.73
C ALA A 92 -10.36 -3.96 0.00
N GLU A 93 -10.21 -2.63 0.10
CA GLU A 93 -11.13 -1.65 -0.48
C GLU A 93 -10.92 -1.44 -1.99
N ASN A 94 -9.69 -1.56 -2.47
CA ASN A 94 -9.29 -1.26 -3.84
C ASN A 94 -8.43 -2.38 -4.48
N PRO A 95 -8.93 -3.63 -4.56
CA PRO A 95 -8.11 -4.78 -4.94
C PRO A 95 -7.49 -4.65 -6.34
N ASN A 96 -8.21 -4.07 -7.31
CA ASN A 96 -7.68 -3.87 -8.65
C ASN A 96 -6.59 -2.79 -8.71
N LEU A 97 -6.73 -1.72 -7.93
CA LEU A 97 -5.71 -0.66 -7.85
C LEU A 97 -4.48 -1.17 -7.09
N TYR A 98 -4.68 -1.93 -6.02
CA TYR A 98 -3.58 -2.57 -5.29
C TYR A 98 -2.82 -3.55 -6.19
N ARG A 99 -3.51 -4.40 -6.96
CA ARG A 99 -2.89 -5.27 -7.95
C ARG A 99 -2.08 -4.48 -8.98
N LEU A 100 -2.59 -3.33 -9.41
CA LEU A 100 -1.91 -2.46 -10.36
C LEU A 100 -0.62 -1.88 -9.76
N LEU A 101 -0.61 -1.52 -8.48
CA LEU A 101 0.57 -1.02 -7.79
C LEU A 101 1.64 -2.10 -7.62
N MET A 102 1.24 -3.32 -7.21
CA MET A 102 2.14 -4.35 -6.71
C MET A 102 2.50 -5.42 -7.75
N HIS A 103 1.61 -5.70 -8.72
CA HIS A 103 1.73 -6.89 -9.57
C HIS A 103 1.82 -6.60 -11.07
N THR A 104 1.81 -5.33 -11.53
CA THR A 104 1.86 -5.04 -12.98
C THR A 104 3.24 -4.67 -13.48
N GLY A 105 3.63 -5.33 -14.55
CA GLY A 105 4.83 -5.26 -15.38
C GLY A 105 5.82 -4.11 -15.18
N GLY A 106 7.02 -4.43 -14.77
CA GLY A 106 8.04 -3.53 -14.23
C GLY A 106 7.95 -3.43 -12.72
N GLY A 107 7.30 -4.42 -12.09
CA GLY A 107 6.99 -4.47 -10.68
C GLY A 107 8.23 -4.37 -9.80
N ILE A 108 8.06 -3.72 -8.68
CA ILE A 108 8.98 -3.70 -7.56
C ILE A 108 9.16 -5.15 -7.10
N CYS A 109 10.38 -5.65 -7.21
CA CYS A 109 10.68 -7.04 -6.87
C CYS A 109 11.17 -7.19 -5.43
N GLN A 110 11.51 -6.07 -4.76
CA GLN A 110 12.05 -6.06 -3.42
C GLN A 110 11.27 -5.09 -2.52
N MET A 111 11.09 -5.48 -1.25
CA MET A 111 10.36 -4.63 -0.30
C MET A 111 11.09 -3.31 -0.03
N ASP A 112 12.42 -3.33 -0.01
CA ASP A 112 13.22 -2.13 0.20
C ASP A 112 12.99 -1.10 -0.92
N GLU A 113 12.97 -1.52 -2.19
CA GLU A 113 12.63 -0.65 -3.33
C GLU A 113 11.23 -0.04 -3.20
N LEU A 114 10.29 -0.79 -2.60
CA LEU A 114 8.93 -0.32 -2.37
C LEU A 114 8.89 0.73 -1.26
N LEU A 115 9.62 0.53 -0.17
CA LEU A 115 9.71 1.49 0.93
C LEU A 115 10.39 2.79 0.49
N GLU A 116 11.41 2.71 -0.39
CA GLU A 116 12.09 3.86 -0.98
C GLU A 116 11.18 4.76 -1.84
N LEU A 117 10.00 4.30 -2.24
CA LEU A 117 9.03 5.14 -2.95
C LEU A 117 8.31 6.17 -2.05
N PHE A 118 8.39 6.00 -0.72
CA PHE A 118 7.64 6.79 0.26
C PHE A 118 8.53 7.28 1.41
N PRO A 119 9.71 7.88 1.14
CA PRO A 119 10.66 8.23 2.20
C PRO A 119 10.06 9.16 3.24
N GLU A 120 9.19 10.10 2.83
CA GLU A 120 8.50 11.03 3.72
C GLU A 120 7.54 10.36 4.72
N ILE A 121 7.16 9.10 4.47
CA ILE A 121 6.32 8.29 5.36
C ILE A 121 7.19 7.31 6.14
N VAL A 122 8.14 6.67 5.47
CA VAL A 122 8.96 5.59 6.00
C VAL A 122 9.97 6.09 7.04
N GLU A 123 10.68 7.19 6.77
CA GLU A 123 11.69 7.73 7.69
C GLU A 123 11.14 8.07 9.10
N PRO A 124 9.98 8.76 9.25
CA PRO A 124 9.38 8.98 10.56
C PRO A 124 8.96 7.68 11.26
N ILE A 125 8.49 6.68 10.51
CA ILE A 125 8.09 5.36 11.04
C ILE A 125 9.31 4.59 11.54
N GLU A 126 10.41 4.57 10.79
CA GLU A 126 11.65 3.92 11.21
C GLU A 126 12.21 4.57 12.47
N LYS A 127 12.12 5.90 12.55
CA LYS A 127 12.51 6.62 13.77
C LYS A 127 11.63 6.23 14.96
N GLU A 128 10.31 6.14 14.78
CA GLU A 128 9.39 5.68 15.84
C GLU A 128 9.74 4.26 16.31
N ILE A 129 10.00 3.33 15.38
CA ILE A 129 10.41 1.96 15.67
C ILE A 129 11.72 1.95 16.45
N SER A 130 12.71 2.75 16.00
CA SER A 130 14.02 2.88 16.66
C SER A 130 13.86 3.37 18.11
N ASP A 131 13.06 4.42 18.32
CA ASP A 131 12.82 5.00 19.64
C ASP A 131 12.03 4.04 20.56
N LEU A 132 10.98 3.40 20.02
CA LEU A 132 10.09 2.52 20.79
C LEU A 132 10.77 1.24 21.26
N PHE A 133 11.56 0.62 20.39
CA PHE A 133 12.23 -0.65 20.66
C PHE A 133 13.70 -0.50 21.06
N VAL A 134 14.25 0.72 21.07
CA VAL A 134 15.67 0.99 21.31
C VAL A 134 16.53 0.15 20.34
N LEU A 135 16.33 0.38 19.05
CA LEU A 135 17.01 -0.29 17.94
C LEU A 135 17.90 0.71 17.18
N SER A 136 18.96 0.22 16.53
CA SER A 136 19.69 1.02 15.57
C SER A 136 18.82 1.33 14.33
N PRO A 137 19.15 2.35 13.52
CA PRO A 137 18.42 2.63 12.28
C PRO A 137 18.33 1.43 11.33
N GLU A 138 19.39 0.65 11.20
CA GLU A 138 19.45 -0.55 10.36
C GLU A 138 18.54 -1.67 10.89
N GLU A 139 18.46 -1.81 12.21
CA GLU A 139 17.57 -2.77 12.87
C GLU A 139 16.10 -2.34 12.74
N ALA A 140 15.81 -1.05 12.89
CA ALA A 140 14.48 -0.49 12.72
C ALA A 140 13.99 -0.67 11.27
N HIS A 141 14.85 -0.40 10.28
CA HIS A 141 14.58 -0.68 8.88
C HIS A 141 14.31 -2.17 8.64
N THR A 142 15.14 -3.05 9.22
CA THR A 142 14.96 -4.50 9.12
C THR A 142 13.61 -4.94 9.71
N LEU A 143 13.23 -4.41 10.87
CA LEU A 143 11.95 -4.71 11.50
C LEU A 143 10.78 -4.23 10.63
N LEU A 144 10.82 -2.99 10.15
CA LEU A 144 9.79 -2.43 9.26
C LEU A 144 9.64 -3.27 7.98
N ARG A 145 10.75 -3.63 7.34
CA ARG A 145 10.74 -4.49 6.15
C ARG A 145 10.02 -5.82 6.41
N HIS A 146 10.30 -6.50 7.52
CA HIS A 146 9.61 -7.74 7.88
C HIS A 146 8.12 -7.52 8.13
N MET A 147 7.76 -6.44 8.82
CA MET A 147 6.36 -6.09 9.05
C MET A 147 5.61 -5.83 7.74
N MET A 148 6.27 -5.15 6.79
CA MET A 148 5.67 -4.87 5.48
C MET A 148 5.54 -6.12 4.61
N ILE A 149 6.48 -7.06 4.68
CA ILE A 149 6.35 -8.38 4.02
C ILE A 149 5.13 -9.12 4.58
N TYR A 150 4.94 -9.11 5.90
CA TYR A 150 3.77 -9.73 6.53
C TYR A 150 2.47 -9.02 6.12
N ALA A 151 2.43 -7.69 6.18
CA ALA A 151 1.28 -6.88 5.78
C ALA A 151 0.92 -7.12 4.30
N HIS A 152 1.92 -7.19 3.42
CA HIS A 152 1.73 -7.49 2.01
C HIS A 152 1.14 -8.90 1.81
N GLY A 153 1.64 -9.91 2.55
CA GLY A 153 1.07 -11.25 2.53
C GLY A 153 -0.41 -11.28 2.95
N VAL A 154 -0.78 -10.54 4.01
CA VAL A 154 -2.19 -10.40 4.42
C VAL A 154 -3.01 -9.69 3.34
N ALA A 155 -2.47 -8.61 2.76
CA ALA A 155 -3.14 -7.84 1.70
C ALA A 155 -3.42 -8.70 0.45
N ASP A 156 -2.50 -9.59 0.08
CA ASP A 156 -2.67 -10.48 -1.08
C ASP A 156 -3.84 -11.47 -0.94
N PHE A 157 -4.20 -11.88 0.28
CA PHE A 157 -5.39 -12.69 0.49
C PHE A 157 -6.68 -11.97 0.06
N TYR A 158 -6.75 -10.65 0.24
CA TYR A 158 -7.91 -9.86 -0.22
C TYR A 158 -8.02 -9.86 -1.76
N LEU A 159 -6.92 -9.96 -2.48
CA LEU A 159 -6.95 -10.13 -3.94
C LEU A 159 -7.53 -11.47 -4.38
N CYS A 160 -7.51 -12.46 -3.49
CA CYS A 160 -8.13 -13.77 -3.68
C CYS A 160 -9.57 -13.84 -3.15
N GLY A 161 -10.11 -12.73 -2.64
CA GLY A 161 -11.49 -12.61 -2.20
C GLY A 161 -11.74 -12.93 -0.73
N GLY A 162 -10.71 -12.87 0.13
CA GLY A 162 -10.89 -13.12 1.56
C GLY A 162 -9.76 -12.60 2.43
N SER A 163 -9.89 -12.81 3.74
CA SER A 163 -8.84 -12.54 4.73
C SER A 163 -8.25 -13.86 5.24
N PRO A 164 -6.93 -13.94 5.53
CA PRO A 164 -6.30 -15.16 6.03
C PRO A 164 -6.75 -15.51 7.46
N ILE A 165 -7.19 -14.53 8.22
CA ILE A 165 -7.69 -14.63 9.60
C ILE A 165 -8.88 -13.68 9.75
N PRO A 166 -9.71 -13.79 10.82
CA PRO A 166 -10.76 -12.81 11.10
C PRO A 166 -10.20 -11.38 11.11
N GLU A 167 -10.88 -10.47 10.42
CA GLU A 167 -10.37 -9.09 10.19
C GLU A 167 -10.07 -8.35 11.49
N GLU A 168 -10.90 -8.57 12.53
CA GLU A 168 -10.72 -8.01 13.85
C GLU A 168 -9.46 -8.53 14.59
N LYS A 169 -8.85 -9.63 14.07
CA LYS A 169 -7.63 -10.24 14.61
C LYS A 169 -6.36 -9.77 13.90
N ILE A 170 -6.47 -9.11 12.75
CA ILE A 170 -5.31 -8.67 11.99
C ILE A 170 -4.41 -7.73 12.80
N PRO A 171 -4.93 -6.70 13.51
CA PRO A 171 -4.08 -5.82 14.31
C PRO A 171 -3.31 -6.54 15.42
N ASP A 172 -3.97 -7.50 16.11
CA ASP A 172 -3.32 -8.32 17.13
C ASP A 172 -2.19 -9.18 16.51
N ALA A 173 -2.47 -9.85 15.40
CA ALA A 173 -1.47 -10.67 14.70
C ALA A 173 -0.28 -9.83 14.20
N MET A 174 -0.52 -8.61 13.69
CA MET A 174 0.53 -7.68 13.32
C MET A 174 1.40 -7.31 14.52
N SER A 175 0.79 -7.04 15.67
CA SER A 175 1.48 -6.71 16.92
C SER A 175 2.32 -7.88 17.43
N GLU A 176 1.79 -9.10 17.41
CA GLU A 176 2.50 -10.33 17.81
C GLU A 176 3.75 -10.56 16.95
N VAL A 177 3.63 -10.43 15.63
CA VAL A 177 4.77 -10.57 14.71
C VAL A 177 5.82 -9.49 14.96
N CYS A 178 5.40 -8.25 15.15
CA CYS A 178 6.29 -7.13 15.46
C CYS A 178 7.11 -7.40 16.74
N LEU A 179 6.44 -7.76 17.83
CA LEU A 179 7.09 -8.03 19.11
C LEU A 179 8.06 -9.21 19.03
N ALA A 180 7.65 -10.30 18.36
CA ALA A 180 8.51 -11.46 18.17
C ALA A 180 9.77 -11.13 17.38
N MET A 181 9.66 -10.33 16.30
CA MET A 181 10.80 -9.91 15.49
C MET A 181 11.72 -8.94 16.23
N ALA A 182 11.16 -7.95 16.92
CA ALA A 182 11.93 -7.02 17.74
C ALA A 182 12.68 -7.75 18.87
N ALA A 183 12.04 -8.71 19.54
CA ALA A 183 12.68 -9.57 20.54
C ALA A 183 13.85 -10.36 19.95
N ARG A 184 13.64 -10.98 18.78
CA ARG A 184 14.71 -11.73 18.08
C ARG A 184 15.90 -10.83 17.74
N ILE A 185 15.68 -9.63 17.22
CA ILE A 185 16.76 -8.69 16.89
C ILE A 185 17.58 -8.39 18.14
N LYS A 186 16.93 -8.05 19.25
CA LYS A 186 17.61 -7.75 20.52
C LYS A 186 18.42 -8.91 21.09
N ILE A 187 17.88 -10.13 21.02
CA ILE A 187 18.60 -11.33 21.47
C ILE A 187 19.85 -11.56 20.65
N LEU A 188 19.77 -11.49 19.34
CA LEU A 188 20.89 -11.77 18.44
C LEU A 188 22.02 -10.75 18.57
N ASN A 189 21.68 -9.51 18.88
CA ASN A 189 22.67 -8.43 19.06
C ASN A 189 23.20 -8.33 20.49
N GLY A 190 22.81 -9.24 21.37
CA GLY A 190 23.26 -9.25 22.76
C GLY A 190 22.81 -8.05 23.59
N THR A 191 21.81 -7.29 23.11
CA THR A 191 21.31 -6.05 23.74
C THR A 191 20.17 -6.30 24.73
N ALA A 192 19.70 -7.54 24.86
CA ALA A 192 18.62 -7.86 25.78
C ALA A 192 18.94 -9.09 26.62
N GLU A 193 18.77 -8.94 27.94
CA GLU A 193 18.65 -10.06 28.86
C GLU A 193 17.29 -10.75 28.65
N MET A 194 17.21 -12.06 28.94
CA MET A 194 16.00 -12.87 28.70
C MET A 194 14.75 -12.32 29.43
N ASP A 195 14.92 -11.70 30.59
CA ASP A 195 13.81 -11.12 31.34
C ASP A 195 13.30 -9.82 30.72
N ALA A 196 14.16 -9.02 30.10
CA ALA A 196 13.75 -7.86 29.30
C ALA A 196 12.97 -8.29 28.06
N VAL A 197 13.34 -9.40 27.43
CA VAL A 197 12.60 -9.98 26.29
C VAL A 197 11.21 -10.45 26.72
N LYS A 198 11.08 -11.15 27.84
CA LYS A 198 9.78 -11.56 28.38
C LYS A 198 8.87 -10.35 28.66
N THR A 199 9.43 -9.29 29.25
CA THR A 199 8.71 -8.04 29.51
C THR A 199 8.24 -7.40 28.21
N MET A 200 9.09 -7.37 27.18
CA MET A 200 8.74 -6.83 25.86
C MET A 200 7.63 -7.66 25.17
N LEU A 201 7.71 -8.98 25.23
CA LEU A 201 6.69 -9.88 24.68
C LEU A 201 5.34 -9.79 25.40
N SER A 202 5.34 -9.35 26.66
CA SER A 202 4.11 -9.09 27.43
C SER A 202 3.61 -7.64 27.29
N TYR A 203 4.23 -6.81 26.43
CA TYR A 203 3.90 -5.41 26.28
C TYR A 203 2.55 -5.19 25.60
N ASP A 204 1.59 -4.68 26.35
CA ASP A 204 0.22 -4.40 25.89
C ASP A 204 0.09 -3.07 25.11
N GLY A 205 1.16 -2.28 25.01
CA GLY A 205 1.15 -0.95 24.41
C GLY A 205 1.03 -0.94 22.87
N LEU A 206 1.19 -2.11 22.22
CA LEU A 206 0.97 -2.29 20.78
C LEU A 206 -0.46 -2.75 20.45
N LYS A 207 -1.35 -2.81 21.43
CA LYS A 207 -2.75 -3.10 21.14
C LYS A 207 -3.36 -1.91 20.41
N PRO A 208 -4.06 -2.14 19.30
CA PRO A 208 -4.72 -1.07 18.59
C PRO A 208 -5.71 -0.37 19.51
N LYS A 209 -5.44 0.87 19.86
CA LYS A 209 -6.42 1.72 20.52
C LYS A 209 -7.22 2.36 19.37
N LYS A 210 -8.47 1.89 19.17
CA LYS A 210 -9.42 2.67 18.39
C LYS A 210 -9.62 3.99 19.12
N ASN A 211 -9.22 5.07 18.49
CA ASN A 211 -9.56 6.42 18.90
C ASN A 211 -11.06 6.67 18.69
#